data_b63b342245c47bca5e2276dcce101301
#
_entry.id   b63b342245c47bca5e2276dcce101301
#
_cell.length_a   1.000
_cell.length_b   1.000
_cell.length_c   1.000
_cell.angle_alpha   90.00
_cell.angle_beta   90.00
_cell.angle_gamma   90.00
#
_symmetry.space_group_name_H-M   'P 1'
#
loop_
_entity.id
_entity.type
_entity.pdbx_description
1 polymer ?
#
loop_
_entity_poly.entity_id
_entity_poly.type
_entity_poly.pdbx_seq_one_letter_code
_entity_poly.pdbx_strand_id
1 'polypeptide(L)'
;MTKEVQRETIRRIAAQAKALGGRAMLVGGCVRDALLGRESADIDCEVYGLAPKQLQGLAAQFGAVDESGARYGIFTLKDAGIDLAVPRMERRIGPKHGDFDVTPDPALPFERAAARRDFTVNAILQDALTGEIIDPFGGQADLQRGVLRAVPGEGFCEDPLRVLRGAQFAARFHLAPDEETLAKMRTMKTDDLSPARVRGEMQKAVASGAPDVFFDVLRQADALEPWFSELAALIDVPQPPRYHPEGDAYIHSMLVLHAAAQKKAQAKHPEAFVYAALVHDLGKAVSTTRGEDGEWHTYGHENTGVPLARAMLGRLGVPKEIIAYCENMCRLHMRAHVCHYGQVEAGRTNLLFDESVCPHDLALLAACDTIGKGTGGGDAPNEEAFLLGRVQAYEETVAMGMPDGDMLLAGGMEPGPEMAKALGEARRRTLLGESAEEAVKAVLKQKSRK
;
A
#
# COMPACT_ATOMS: atom_id res chain seq x y z
N MET A 1 20.90 -3.91 -16.47
CA MET A 1 21.84 -5.06 -16.46
C MET A 1 21.08 -6.32 -16.07
N THR A 2 21.42 -7.51 -16.64
CA THR A 2 20.78 -8.76 -16.21
C THR A 2 21.29 -9.18 -14.83
N LYS A 3 20.49 -9.97 -14.09
CA LYS A 3 20.87 -10.47 -12.74
C LYS A 3 22.15 -11.33 -12.76
N GLU A 4 22.39 -12.04 -13.85
CA GLU A 4 23.61 -12.83 -14.03
C GLU A 4 24.84 -11.92 -14.11
N VAL A 5 24.78 -10.86 -14.92
CA VAL A 5 25.85 -9.86 -15.03
C VAL A 5 26.08 -9.14 -13.69
N GLN A 6 25.01 -8.84 -12.95
CA GLN A 6 25.11 -8.23 -11.62
C GLN A 6 25.85 -9.16 -10.63
N ARG A 7 25.50 -10.46 -10.61
CA ARG A 7 26.17 -11.48 -9.77
C ARG A 7 27.64 -11.67 -10.17
N GLU A 8 27.95 -11.67 -11.46
CA GLU A 8 29.34 -11.78 -11.91
C GLU A 8 30.13 -10.53 -11.56
N THR A 9 29.54 -9.34 -11.70
CA THR A 9 30.19 -8.07 -11.34
C THR A 9 30.56 -8.06 -9.85
N ILE A 10 29.63 -8.43 -8.95
CA ILE A 10 29.92 -8.45 -7.51
C ILE A 10 31.00 -9.48 -7.14
N ARG A 11 31.05 -10.65 -7.81
CA ARG A 11 32.12 -11.64 -7.63
C ARG A 11 33.48 -11.08 -8.03
N ARG A 12 33.56 -10.37 -9.17
CA ARG A 12 34.80 -9.73 -9.63
C ARG A 12 35.27 -8.63 -8.69
N ILE A 13 34.32 -7.80 -8.17
CA ILE A 13 34.60 -6.80 -7.13
C ILE A 13 35.17 -7.49 -5.89
N ALA A 14 34.55 -8.57 -5.43
CA ALA A 14 34.98 -9.31 -4.26
C ALA A 14 36.37 -9.95 -4.44
N ALA A 15 36.68 -10.48 -5.64
CA ALA A 15 38.00 -11.00 -5.95
C ALA A 15 39.08 -9.92 -5.89
N GLN A 16 38.83 -8.75 -6.46
CA GLN A 16 39.74 -7.62 -6.39
C GLN A 16 39.89 -7.04 -4.99
N ALA A 17 38.78 -6.95 -4.22
CA ALA A 17 38.84 -6.56 -2.81
C ALA A 17 39.76 -7.48 -2.02
N LYS A 18 39.65 -8.82 -2.24
CA LYS A 18 40.54 -9.81 -1.62
C LYS A 18 42.01 -9.62 -2.00
N ALA A 19 42.30 -9.33 -3.28
CA ALA A 19 43.65 -9.05 -3.72
C ALA A 19 44.27 -7.80 -3.07
N LEU A 20 43.44 -6.85 -2.65
CA LEU A 20 43.84 -5.66 -1.92
C LEU A 20 43.85 -5.86 -0.36
N GLY A 21 43.65 -7.11 0.10
CA GLY A 21 43.60 -7.45 1.54
C GLY A 21 42.24 -7.23 2.21
N GLY A 22 41.19 -6.94 1.43
CA GLY A 22 39.83 -6.76 1.94
C GLY A 22 38.96 -8.01 1.83
N ARG A 23 37.73 -7.91 2.36
CA ARG A 23 36.69 -8.94 2.29
C ARG A 23 35.33 -8.31 1.96
N ALA A 24 34.69 -8.75 0.90
CA ALA A 24 33.40 -8.23 0.44
C ALA A 24 32.26 -9.11 0.97
N MET A 25 31.35 -8.51 1.72
CA MET A 25 30.21 -9.16 2.34
C MET A 25 28.91 -8.60 1.78
N LEU A 26 28.08 -9.44 1.17
CA LEU A 26 26.69 -9.11 0.89
C LEU A 26 25.93 -8.95 2.20
N VAL A 27 25.03 -7.99 2.27
CA VAL A 27 24.35 -7.63 3.53
C VAL A 27 22.90 -7.22 3.34
N GLY A 28 22.09 -7.33 4.37
CA GLY A 28 20.75 -6.79 4.40
C GLY A 28 19.73 -7.52 3.52
N GLY A 29 18.96 -6.75 2.75
CA GLY A 29 17.84 -7.28 1.98
C GLY A 29 18.22 -8.33 0.96
N CYS A 30 19.35 -8.18 0.28
CA CYS A 30 19.78 -9.11 -0.77
C CYS A 30 20.12 -10.50 -0.21
N VAL A 31 20.69 -10.59 1.00
CA VAL A 31 21.00 -11.88 1.66
C VAL A 31 19.70 -12.54 2.14
N ARG A 32 18.82 -11.79 2.82
CA ARG A 32 17.51 -12.28 3.25
C ARG A 32 16.69 -12.82 2.07
N ASP A 33 16.61 -12.04 0.98
CA ASP A 33 15.79 -12.40 -0.19
C ASP A 33 16.36 -13.65 -0.86
N ALA A 34 17.69 -13.78 -0.95
CA ALA A 34 18.35 -14.98 -1.47
C ALA A 34 18.04 -16.23 -0.61
N LEU A 35 18.05 -16.10 0.73
CA LEU A 35 17.68 -17.19 1.66
C LEU A 35 16.20 -17.58 1.53
N LEU A 36 15.33 -16.66 1.14
CA LEU A 36 13.91 -16.90 0.86
C LEU A 36 13.66 -17.39 -0.59
N GLY A 37 14.71 -17.60 -1.40
CA GLY A 37 14.59 -17.98 -2.82
C GLY A 37 14.01 -16.87 -3.69
N ARG A 38 14.09 -15.61 -3.28
CA ARG A 38 13.61 -14.43 -4.00
C ARG A 38 14.77 -13.67 -4.63
N GLU A 39 14.52 -12.99 -5.75
CA GLU A 39 15.51 -12.11 -6.35
C GLU A 39 15.42 -10.71 -5.72
N SER A 40 16.57 -10.15 -5.34
CA SER A 40 16.66 -8.75 -4.90
C SER A 40 16.87 -7.83 -6.11
N ALA A 41 16.32 -6.61 -6.06
CA ALA A 41 16.54 -5.59 -7.08
C ALA A 41 17.98 -5.07 -7.03
N ASP A 42 18.45 -4.76 -5.82
CA ASP A 42 19.73 -4.13 -5.53
C ASP A 42 20.61 -5.05 -4.69
N ILE A 43 21.92 -4.89 -4.80
CA ILE A 43 22.92 -5.60 -4.02
C ILE A 43 23.62 -4.60 -3.10
N ASP A 44 23.44 -4.79 -1.80
CA ASP A 44 24.19 -4.09 -0.75
C ASP A 44 25.43 -4.92 -0.39
N CYS A 45 26.62 -4.32 -0.47
CA CYS A 45 27.88 -4.98 -0.17
C CYS A 45 28.76 -4.11 0.75
N GLU A 46 29.10 -4.63 1.90
CA GLU A 46 30.07 -4.04 2.80
C GLU A 46 31.47 -4.62 2.54
N VAL A 47 32.47 -3.76 2.30
CA VAL A 47 33.84 -4.18 2.04
C VAL A 47 34.72 -3.85 3.23
N TYR A 48 35.09 -4.87 3.95
CA TYR A 48 35.97 -4.84 5.12
C TYR A 48 37.43 -4.78 4.70
N GLY A 49 38.28 -4.17 5.51
CA GLY A 49 39.72 -4.11 5.32
C GLY A 49 40.22 -3.07 4.31
N LEU A 50 39.32 -2.38 3.59
CA LEU A 50 39.69 -1.32 2.65
C LEU A 50 39.23 0.05 3.14
N ALA A 51 40.16 1.02 3.14
CA ALA A 51 39.82 2.41 3.45
C ALA A 51 38.88 3.01 2.36
N PRO A 52 38.07 4.05 2.67
CA PRO A 52 37.12 4.62 1.71
C PRO A 52 37.72 4.99 0.35
N LYS A 53 38.93 5.57 0.32
CA LYS A 53 39.63 5.90 -0.94
C LYS A 53 40.02 4.65 -1.75
N GLN A 54 40.40 3.56 -1.09
CA GLN A 54 40.71 2.31 -1.77
C GLN A 54 39.44 1.69 -2.37
N LEU A 55 38.32 1.70 -1.63
CA LEU A 55 37.03 1.22 -2.10
C LEU A 55 36.52 2.07 -3.28
N GLN A 56 36.66 3.40 -3.22
CA GLN A 56 36.34 4.31 -4.34
C GLN A 56 37.12 3.94 -5.60
N GLY A 57 38.44 3.76 -5.47
CA GLY A 57 39.30 3.37 -6.60
C GLY A 57 38.97 1.97 -7.15
N LEU A 58 38.53 1.05 -6.29
CA LEU A 58 38.04 -0.25 -6.71
C LEU A 58 36.72 -0.11 -7.47
N ALA A 59 35.73 0.61 -6.93
CA ALA A 59 34.43 0.82 -7.56
C ALA A 59 34.56 1.45 -8.97
N ALA A 60 35.42 2.44 -9.14
CA ALA A 60 35.65 3.12 -10.41
C ALA A 60 36.14 2.21 -11.56
N GLN A 61 36.69 1.02 -11.28
CA GLN A 61 37.08 0.04 -12.28
C GLN A 61 35.88 -0.72 -12.88
N PHE A 62 34.71 -0.65 -12.27
CA PHE A 62 33.51 -1.40 -12.66
C PHE A 62 32.40 -0.53 -13.28
N GLY A 63 32.61 0.78 -13.38
CA GLY A 63 31.64 1.68 -14.00
C GLY A 63 31.62 3.07 -13.38
N ALA A 64 30.64 3.85 -13.79
CA ALA A 64 30.40 5.18 -13.22
C ALA A 64 29.93 5.07 -11.78
N VAL A 65 30.59 5.79 -10.87
CA VAL A 65 30.30 5.77 -9.43
C VAL A 65 29.50 7.02 -9.06
N ASP A 66 28.38 6.84 -8.39
CA ASP A 66 27.72 7.92 -7.68
C ASP A 66 28.37 8.09 -6.29
N GLU A 67 28.92 9.25 -6.06
CA GLU A 67 29.66 9.59 -4.85
C GLU A 67 28.84 10.44 -3.85
N SER A 68 27.55 10.57 -4.03
CA SER A 68 26.67 11.34 -3.13
C SER A 68 26.76 10.87 -1.68
N GLY A 69 27.04 9.56 -1.47
CA GLY A 69 27.27 8.90 -0.19
C GLY A 69 28.75 8.83 0.26
N ALA A 70 29.68 9.39 -0.50
CA ALA A 70 31.14 9.19 -0.25
C ALA A 70 31.62 9.61 1.14
N ARG A 71 31.02 10.69 1.71
CA ARG A 71 31.32 11.12 3.09
C ARG A 71 31.00 10.05 4.16
N TYR A 72 30.10 9.11 3.82
CA TYR A 72 29.68 7.98 4.64
C TYR A 72 30.37 6.68 4.23
N GLY A 73 31.31 6.72 3.28
CA GLY A 73 31.97 5.56 2.73
C GLY A 73 31.08 4.71 1.82
N ILE A 74 30.06 5.29 1.17
CA ILE A 74 29.14 4.60 0.26
C ILE A 74 29.44 5.05 -1.17
N PHE A 75 29.52 4.09 -2.11
CA PHE A 75 29.79 4.26 -3.53
C PHE A 75 28.81 3.40 -4.34
N THR A 76 27.93 4.03 -5.10
CA THR A 76 26.88 3.34 -5.87
C THR A 76 27.25 3.17 -7.33
N LEU A 77 27.26 1.93 -7.80
CA LEU A 77 27.33 1.59 -9.23
C LEU A 77 25.91 1.52 -9.79
N LYS A 78 25.36 2.68 -10.23
CA LYS A 78 23.95 2.81 -10.66
C LYS A 78 23.57 1.83 -11.76
N ASP A 79 24.40 1.72 -12.80
CA ASP A 79 24.11 0.83 -13.93
C ASP A 79 24.11 -0.66 -13.53
N ALA A 80 24.74 -0.97 -12.41
CA ALA A 80 24.84 -2.31 -11.85
C ALA A 80 23.79 -2.59 -10.76
N GLY A 81 23.18 -1.56 -10.15
CA GLY A 81 22.35 -1.72 -8.96
C GLY A 81 23.15 -2.33 -7.78
N ILE A 82 24.40 -1.87 -7.59
CA ILE A 82 25.30 -2.33 -6.53
C ILE A 82 25.71 -1.15 -5.67
N ASP A 83 25.46 -1.25 -4.39
CA ASP A 83 25.94 -0.32 -3.38
C ASP A 83 27.13 -0.94 -2.65
N LEU A 84 28.28 -0.28 -2.75
CA LEU A 84 29.50 -0.65 -2.05
C LEU A 84 29.70 0.28 -0.87
N ALA A 85 29.85 -0.25 0.33
CA ALA A 85 30.05 0.55 1.52
C ALA A 85 31.26 0.06 2.35
N VAL A 86 31.95 0.98 3.00
CA VAL A 86 32.83 0.62 4.11
C VAL A 86 31.97 0.36 5.34
N PRO A 87 32.23 -0.68 6.14
CA PRO A 87 31.56 -0.86 7.44
C PRO A 87 31.70 0.40 8.28
N ARG A 88 30.64 0.73 9.03
CA ARG A 88 30.61 2.00 9.76
C ARG A 88 29.94 1.88 11.11
N MET A 89 30.35 2.71 12.03
CA MET A 89 29.63 2.98 13.25
C MET A 89 28.65 4.14 13.02
N GLU A 90 27.46 4.01 13.56
CA GLU A 90 26.45 5.06 13.57
C GLU A 90 26.15 5.39 15.04
N ARG A 91 26.22 6.68 15.38
CA ARG A 91 25.90 7.17 16.74
C ARG A 91 24.89 8.29 16.60
N ARG A 92 23.77 8.16 17.27
CA ARG A 92 22.78 9.24 17.33
C ARG A 92 23.35 10.42 18.12
N ILE A 93 23.33 11.63 17.54
CA ILE A 93 23.87 12.88 18.14
C ILE A 93 22.79 13.93 18.39
N GLY A 94 21.52 13.67 18.01
CA GLY A 94 20.42 14.60 18.19
C GLY A 94 19.04 13.96 17.98
N PRO A 95 17.97 14.75 18.18
CA PRO A 95 16.61 14.22 18.12
C PRO A 95 16.10 13.97 16.69
N LYS A 96 16.67 14.65 15.66
CA LYS A 96 16.20 14.52 14.28
C LYS A 96 16.73 13.25 13.63
N HIS A 97 15.99 12.71 12.68
CA HIS A 97 16.38 11.50 11.95
C HIS A 97 17.75 11.58 11.25
N GLY A 98 18.18 12.75 10.83
CA GLY A 98 19.49 12.96 10.19
C GLY A 98 20.65 13.17 11.17
N ASP A 99 20.37 13.21 12.46
CA ASP A 99 21.35 13.54 13.51
C ASP A 99 22.14 12.28 13.92
N PHE A 100 22.79 11.65 12.93
CA PHE A 100 23.73 10.56 13.17
C PHE A 100 25.14 10.99 12.82
N ASP A 101 26.07 10.76 13.74
CA ASP A 101 27.49 10.75 13.44
C ASP A 101 27.85 9.39 12.85
N VAL A 102 28.35 9.41 11.63
CA VAL A 102 28.66 8.20 10.86
C VAL A 102 30.15 8.15 10.59
N THR A 103 30.83 7.18 11.18
CA THR A 103 32.28 7.01 11.04
C THR A 103 32.59 5.68 10.35
N PRO A 104 33.12 5.68 9.09
CA PRO A 104 33.60 4.49 8.42
C PRO A 104 34.74 3.84 9.21
N ASP A 105 34.64 2.53 9.45
CA ASP A 105 35.67 1.72 10.10
C ASP A 105 35.86 0.39 9.34
N PRO A 106 36.90 0.30 8.47
CA PRO A 106 37.18 -0.91 7.71
C PRO A 106 37.48 -2.15 8.57
N ALA A 107 37.88 -1.95 9.82
CA ALA A 107 38.25 -3.03 10.75
C ALA A 107 37.11 -3.41 11.72
N LEU A 108 35.89 -2.83 11.51
CA LEU A 108 34.74 -3.07 12.40
C LEU A 108 34.40 -4.57 12.41
N PRO A 109 34.25 -5.22 13.58
CA PRO A 109 33.80 -6.61 13.66
C PRO A 109 32.42 -6.82 13.00
N PHE A 110 32.20 -7.95 12.33
CA PHE A 110 30.92 -8.28 11.66
C PHE A 110 29.71 -8.16 12.57
N GLU A 111 29.83 -8.64 13.80
CA GLU A 111 28.75 -8.55 14.80
C GLU A 111 28.40 -7.07 15.12
N ARG A 112 29.41 -6.22 15.26
CA ARG A 112 29.21 -4.78 15.51
C ARG A 112 28.57 -4.07 14.32
N ALA A 113 28.97 -4.42 13.09
CA ALA A 113 28.37 -3.90 11.88
C ALA A 113 26.90 -4.36 11.75
N ALA A 114 26.61 -5.61 12.07
CA ALA A 114 25.27 -6.18 12.05
C ALA A 114 24.35 -5.63 13.16
N ALA A 115 24.90 -5.28 14.33
CA ALA A 115 24.15 -4.80 15.50
C ALA A 115 23.40 -3.46 15.25
N ARG A 116 23.82 -2.65 14.28
CA ARG A 116 23.14 -1.40 13.91
C ARG A 116 21.88 -1.62 13.08
N ARG A 117 21.65 -2.84 12.57
CA ARG A 117 20.49 -3.16 11.73
C ARG A 117 19.21 -3.26 12.54
N ASP A 118 18.07 -3.27 11.83
CA ASP A 118 16.75 -3.28 12.46
C ASP A 118 16.37 -4.67 13.00
N PHE A 119 16.41 -5.69 12.14
CA PHE A 119 15.94 -7.04 12.46
C PHE A 119 17.01 -8.08 12.18
N THR A 120 17.00 -9.18 12.95
CA THR A 120 17.94 -10.30 12.80
C THR A 120 17.98 -10.84 11.38
N VAL A 121 16.84 -10.93 10.72
CA VAL A 121 16.68 -11.37 9.34
C VAL A 121 17.38 -10.46 8.30
N ASN A 122 17.66 -9.23 8.66
CA ASN A 122 18.41 -8.26 7.84
C ASN A 122 19.88 -8.11 8.33
N ALA A 123 20.25 -8.76 9.43
CA ALA A 123 21.56 -8.68 10.05
C ALA A 123 22.48 -9.87 9.66
N ILE A 124 22.08 -10.64 8.67
CA ILE A 124 22.83 -11.75 8.08
C ILE A 124 23.79 -11.19 7.04
N LEU A 125 25.02 -11.67 7.04
CA LEU A 125 26.04 -11.35 6.04
C LEU A 125 26.38 -12.60 5.23
N GLN A 126 26.76 -12.43 3.96
CA GLN A 126 27.25 -13.52 3.12
C GLN A 126 28.51 -13.09 2.39
N ASP A 127 29.58 -13.87 2.50
CA ASP A 127 30.80 -13.65 1.74
C ASP A 127 30.52 -13.79 0.24
N ALA A 128 30.80 -12.73 -0.52
CA ALA A 128 30.49 -12.66 -1.94
C ALA A 128 31.32 -13.61 -2.82
N LEU A 129 32.46 -14.13 -2.34
CA LEU A 129 33.30 -15.11 -3.05
C LEU A 129 33.01 -16.53 -2.64
N THR A 130 32.97 -16.80 -1.33
CA THR A 130 32.90 -18.16 -0.79
C THR A 130 31.48 -18.63 -0.57
N GLY A 131 30.53 -17.69 -0.44
CA GLY A 131 29.15 -17.97 -0.04
C GLY A 131 28.98 -18.24 1.46
N GLU A 132 30.05 -18.17 2.25
CA GLU A 132 30.01 -18.35 3.72
C GLU A 132 29.02 -17.38 4.36
N ILE A 133 28.12 -17.91 5.19
CA ILE A 133 27.14 -17.09 5.93
C ILE A 133 27.70 -16.77 7.32
N ILE A 134 27.63 -15.50 7.70
CA ILE A 134 27.91 -15.01 9.05
C ILE A 134 26.59 -14.47 9.60
N ASP A 135 26.07 -15.12 10.64
CA ASP A 135 24.78 -14.84 11.23
C ASP A 135 24.89 -14.65 12.75
N PRO A 136 25.30 -13.45 13.21
CA PRO A 136 25.60 -13.22 14.62
C PRO A 136 24.38 -13.32 15.53
N PHE A 137 23.17 -13.12 14.99
CA PHE A 137 21.94 -12.98 15.78
C PHE A 137 20.89 -14.04 15.47
N GLY A 138 21.23 -15.07 14.69
CA GLY A 138 20.31 -16.18 14.39
C GLY A 138 19.19 -15.84 13.41
N GLY A 139 19.42 -14.88 12.52
CA GLY A 139 18.43 -14.43 11.52
C GLY A 139 17.98 -15.53 10.56
N GLN A 140 18.84 -16.50 10.21
CA GLN A 140 18.44 -17.66 9.38
C GLN A 140 17.39 -18.51 10.08
N ALA A 141 17.58 -18.78 11.38
CA ALA A 141 16.61 -19.54 12.16
C ALA A 141 15.30 -18.77 12.34
N ASP A 142 15.36 -17.45 12.49
CA ASP A 142 14.17 -16.60 12.56
C ASP A 142 13.41 -16.60 11.21
N LEU A 143 14.08 -16.50 10.07
CA LEU A 143 13.48 -16.67 8.75
C LEU A 143 12.76 -18.00 8.58
N GLN A 144 13.41 -19.10 8.97
CA GLN A 144 12.81 -20.46 8.87
C GLN A 144 11.57 -20.62 9.75
N ARG A 145 11.53 -19.96 10.91
CA ARG A 145 10.40 -20.00 11.84
C ARG A 145 9.32 -18.96 11.54
N GLY A 146 9.53 -18.08 10.58
CA GLY A 146 8.61 -16.98 10.29
C GLY A 146 8.58 -15.90 11.39
N VAL A 147 9.68 -15.72 12.13
CA VAL A 147 9.77 -14.76 13.24
C VAL A 147 10.46 -13.48 12.77
N LEU A 148 9.92 -12.33 13.14
CA LEU A 148 10.54 -11.03 12.99
C LEU A 148 11.05 -10.56 14.35
N ARG A 149 12.37 -10.65 14.56
CA ARG A 149 13.04 -10.30 15.80
C ARG A 149 13.90 -9.06 15.63
N ALA A 150 13.74 -8.08 16.52
CA ALA A 150 14.65 -6.93 16.61
C ALA A 150 16.07 -7.40 16.93
N VAL A 151 17.08 -6.78 16.31
CA VAL A 151 18.46 -7.04 16.70
C VAL A 151 18.64 -6.71 18.19
N PRO A 152 19.33 -7.57 18.97
CA PRO A 152 19.52 -7.33 20.40
C PRO A 152 20.24 -6.00 20.70
N GLY A 153 19.93 -5.41 21.84
CA GLY A 153 20.49 -4.13 22.31
C GLY A 153 19.53 -2.96 22.12
N GLU A 154 20.03 -1.75 22.48
CA GLU A 154 19.23 -0.52 22.47
C GLU A 154 19.10 0.12 21.08
N GLY A 155 19.98 -0.22 20.15
CA GLY A 155 20.04 0.37 18.81
C GLY A 155 18.72 0.32 18.04
N PHE A 156 17.88 -0.70 18.29
CA PHE A 156 16.58 -0.82 17.64
C PHE A 156 15.69 0.41 17.91
N CYS A 157 15.68 0.92 19.12
CA CYS A 157 14.84 2.04 19.55
C CYS A 157 15.35 3.43 19.08
N GLU A 158 16.51 3.50 18.43
CA GLU A 158 17.07 4.77 17.98
C GLU A 158 16.37 5.36 16.75
N ASP A 159 15.74 4.55 15.89
CA ASP A 159 15.00 5.02 14.72
C ASP A 159 13.51 4.58 14.77
N PRO A 160 12.58 5.51 15.07
CA PRO A 160 11.15 5.21 15.10
C PRO A 160 10.57 4.62 13.81
N LEU A 161 11.23 4.82 12.67
CA LEU A 161 10.78 4.18 11.42
C LEU A 161 10.81 2.66 11.49
N ARG A 162 11.62 2.08 12.38
CA ARG A 162 11.68 0.62 12.53
C ARG A 162 10.37 -0.01 12.97
N VAL A 163 9.47 0.75 13.60
CA VAL A 163 8.09 0.33 13.88
C VAL A 163 7.34 0.06 12.56
N LEU A 164 7.34 1.05 11.66
CA LEU A 164 6.69 0.92 10.35
C LEU A 164 7.37 -0.14 9.47
N ARG A 165 8.71 -0.20 9.54
CA ARG A 165 9.50 -1.23 8.84
C ARG A 165 9.16 -2.63 9.33
N GLY A 166 8.98 -2.82 10.63
CA GLY A 166 8.54 -4.10 11.21
C GLY A 166 7.19 -4.53 10.68
N ALA A 167 6.22 -3.65 10.71
CA ALA A 167 4.90 -3.90 10.15
C ALA A 167 4.96 -4.23 8.64
N GLN A 168 5.78 -3.50 7.88
CA GLN A 168 5.98 -3.72 6.45
C GLN A 168 6.68 -5.06 6.15
N PHE A 169 7.69 -5.44 6.95
CA PHE A 169 8.34 -6.74 6.78
C PHE A 169 7.42 -7.90 7.13
N ALA A 170 6.61 -7.77 8.19
CA ALA A 170 5.58 -8.74 8.53
C ALA A 170 4.63 -8.98 7.35
N ALA A 171 4.11 -7.92 6.75
CA ALA A 171 3.20 -7.97 5.60
C ALA A 171 3.85 -8.60 4.35
N ARG A 172 5.10 -8.23 4.03
CA ARG A 172 5.76 -8.67 2.78
C ARG A 172 6.34 -10.07 2.84
N PHE A 173 6.80 -10.49 3.98
CA PHE A 173 7.56 -11.73 4.14
C PHE A 173 6.83 -12.76 4.99
N HIS A 174 5.61 -12.45 5.45
CA HIS A 174 4.81 -13.32 6.32
C HIS A 174 5.56 -13.70 7.61
N LEU A 175 6.22 -12.70 8.22
CA LEU A 175 6.93 -12.83 9.47
C LEU A 175 6.07 -12.27 10.61
N ALA A 176 6.07 -12.93 11.77
CA ALA A 176 5.39 -12.44 12.96
C ALA A 176 6.40 -11.79 13.92
N PRO A 177 6.24 -10.53 14.34
CA PRO A 177 7.07 -9.95 15.39
C PRO A 177 6.93 -10.78 16.67
N ASP A 178 8.06 -11.08 17.33
CA ASP A 178 8.01 -11.69 18.64
C ASP A 178 7.63 -10.66 19.73
N GLU A 179 7.23 -11.15 20.91
CA GLU A 179 6.73 -10.27 21.98
C GLU A 179 7.78 -9.25 22.47
N GLU A 180 9.07 -9.62 22.47
CA GLU A 180 10.13 -8.68 22.83
C GLU A 180 10.25 -7.53 21.82
N THR A 181 10.12 -7.85 20.53
CA THR A 181 10.11 -6.85 19.44
C THR A 181 8.88 -5.94 19.55
N LEU A 182 7.68 -6.52 19.76
CA LEU A 182 6.47 -5.73 19.98
C LEU A 182 6.59 -4.83 21.21
N ALA A 183 7.16 -5.33 22.32
CA ALA A 183 7.38 -4.53 23.51
C ALA A 183 8.31 -3.35 23.26
N LYS A 184 9.39 -3.52 22.48
CA LYS A 184 10.24 -2.42 22.04
C LYS A 184 9.47 -1.43 21.15
N MET A 185 8.71 -1.92 20.17
CA MET A 185 7.92 -1.06 19.29
C MET A 185 6.91 -0.20 20.04
N ARG A 186 6.23 -0.73 21.07
CA ARG A 186 5.30 0.02 21.94
C ARG A 186 5.94 1.20 22.68
N THR A 187 7.25 1.17 22.91
CA THR A 187 7.97 2.28 23.57
C THR A 187 8.35 3.41 22.62
N MET A 188 8.22 3.21 21.31
CA MET A 188 8.72 4.10 20.28
C MET A 188 7.60 5.02 19.75
N LYS A 189 7.82 6.33 19.78
CA LYS A 189 6.88 7.31 19.22
C LYS A 189 7.18 7.57 17.77
N THR A 190 6.13 7.56 16.93
CA THR A 190 6.25 7.76 15.47
C THR A 190 5.88 9.16 15.01
N ASP A 191 5.55 10.08 15.93
CA ASP A 191 5.01 11.42 15.68
C ASP A 191 5.95 12.31 14.85
N ASP A 192 7.27 12.18 15.08
CA ASP A 192 8.29 12.98 14.40
C ASP A 192 8.70 12.44 13.01
N LEU A 193 8.08 11.36 12.55
CA LEU A 193 8.35 10.83 11.22
C LEU A 193 7.77 11.75 10.14
N SER A 194 8.47 11.88 9.01
CA SER A 194 7.90 12.62 7.89
C SER A 194 6.82 11.78 7.17
N PRO A 195 5.76 12.43 6.64
CA PRO A 195 4.73 11.75 5.86
C PRO A 195 5.28 10.86 4.74
N ALA A 196 6.33 11.32 4.06
CA ALA A 196 6.95 10.58 2.96
C ALA A 196 7.58 9.26 3.41
N ARG A 197 8.18 9.22 4.62
CA ARG A 197 8.77 7.98 5.18
C ARG A 197 7.68 7.00 5.59
N VAL A 198 6.64 7.47 6.28
CA VAL A 198 5.49 6.64 6.67
C VAL A 198 4.79 6.06 5.45
N ARG A 199 4.47 6.91 4.46
CA ARG A 199 3.90 6.48 3.19
C ARG A 199 4.78 5.47 2.49
N GLY A 200 6.10 5.66 2.46
CA GLY A 200 7.03 4.74 1.80
C GLY A 200 6.98 3.32 2.36
N GLU A 201 6.83 3.14 3.68
CA GLU A 201 6.66 1.82 4.28
C GLU A 201 5.26 1.26 4.04
N MET A 202 4.22 2.09 4.16
CA MET A 202 2.85 1.69 3.85
C MET A 202 2.67 1.26 2.39
N GLN A 203 3.24 1.98 1.42
CA GLN A 203 3.17 1.61 0.00
C GLN A 203 3.79 0.23 -0.28
N LYS A 204 4.90 -0.11 0.37
CA LYS A 204 5.49 -1.45 0.26
C LYS A 204 4.56 -2.54 0.79
N ALA A 205 3.80 -2.26 1.86
CA ALA A 205 2.79 -3.17 2.40
C ALA A 205 1.58 -3.27 1.46
N VAL A 206 1.05 -2.15 0.95
CA VAL A 206 -0.06 -2.09 -0.04
C VAL A 206 0.30 -2.85 -1.31
N ALA A 207 1.55 -2.76 -1.76
CA ALA A 207 2.04 -3.53 -2.90
C ALA A 207 2.16 -5.05 -2.63
N SER A 208 2.17 -5.48 -1.37
CA SER A 208 2.27 -6.90 -0.98
C SER A 208 0.94 -7.65 -1.16
N GLY A 209 0.93 -8.95 -0.82
CA GLY A 209 -0.28 -9.77 -0.80
C GLY A 209 -1.07 -9.69 0.52
N ALA A 210 -0.54 -9.06 1.57
CA ALA A 210 -1.14 -9.05 2.90
C ALA A 210 -0.98 -7.67 3.59
N PRO A 211 -1.52 -6.59 3.01
CA PRO A 211 -1.43 -5.25 3.60
C PRO A 211 -2.16 -5.11 4.95
N ASP A 212 -3.14 -5.93 5.22
CA ASP A 212 -3.84 -6.07 6.49
C ASP A 212 -2.87 -6.35 7.65
N VAL A 213 -1.89 -7.22 7.45
CA VAL A 213 -0.86 -7.54 8.44
C VAL A 213 -0.06 -6.31 8.89
N PHE A 214 0.16 -5.34 7.99
CA PHE A 214 0.84 -4.09 8.35
C PHE A 214 0.08 -3.33 9.44
N PHE A 215 -1.22 -3.16 9.26
CA PHE A 215 -2.05 -2.44 10.22
C PHE A 215 -2.25 -3.25 11.51
N ASP A 216 -2.40 -4.57 11.41
CA ASP A 216 -2.50 -5.44 12.58
C ASP A 216 -1.24 -5.42 13.45
N VAL A 217 -0.05 -5.39 12.86
CA VAL A 217 1.20 -5.23 13.61
C VAL A 217 1.27 -3.85 14.27
N LEU A 218 0.88 -2.77 13.57
CA LEU A 218 0.82 -1.44 14.16
C LEU A 218 -0.19 -1.39 15.31
N ARG A 219 -1.34 -2.04 15.20
CA ARG A 219 -2.32 -2.15 16.29
C ARG A 219 -1.73 -2.89 17.50
N GLN A 220 -1.07 -4.03 17.30
CA GLN A 220 -0.41 -4.78 18.36
C GLN A 220 0.73 -4.00 19.04
N ALA A 221 1.36 -3.09 18.30
CA ALA A 221 2.42 -2.22 18.78
C ALA A 221 1.93 -0.87 19.33
N ASP A 222 0.61 -0.66 19.46
CA ASP A 222 -0.01 0.63 19.86
C ASP A 222 0.49 1.82 19.01
N ALA A 223 0.74 1.59 17.70
CA ALA A 223 1.41 2.53 16.80
C ALA A 223 0.56 2.96 15.60
N LEU A 224 -0.76 2.74 15.63
CA LEU A 224 -1.67 3.29 14.61
C LEU A 224 -1.72 4.82 14.67
N GLU A 225 -1.69 5.39 15.88
CA GLU A 225 -1.61 6.84 16.08
C GLU A 225 -0.18 7.37 15.86
N PRO A 226 -0.02 8.61 15.36
CA PRO A 226 -1.05 9.54 14.90
C PRO A 226 -1.37 9.38 13.40
N TRP A 227 -0.75 8.43 12.71
CA TRP A 227 -0.77 8.34 11.25
C TRP A 227 -2.05 7.74 10.68
N PHE A 228 -2.67 6.84 11.43
CA PHE A 228 -3.83 6.05 11.04
C PHE A 228 -4.96 6.16 12.09
N SER A 229 -5.15 7.36 12.66
CA SER A 229 -6.13 7.64 13.71
C SER A 229 -7.55 7.23 13.31
N GLU A 230 -7.89 7.40 12.02
CA GLU A 230 -9.20 7.05 11.49
C GLU A 230 -9.44 5.53 11.47
N LEU A 231 -8.37 4.73 11.26
CA LEU A 231 -8.43 3.27 11.39
C LEU A 231 -8.48 2.86 12.86
N ALA A 232 -7.69 3.50 13.72
CA ALA A 232 -7.72 3.24 15.16
C ALA A 232 -9.11 3.47 15.73
N ALA A 233 -9.84 4.47 15.24
CA ALA A 233 -11.21 4.78 15.64
C ALA A 233 -12.25 3.71 15.26
N LEU A 234 -11.92 2.74 14.39
CA LEU A 234 -12.78 1.60 14.05
C LEU A 234 -12.68 0.44 15.04
N ILE A 235 -11.65 0.43 15.89
CA ILE A 235 -11.45 -0.62 16.91
C ILE A 235 -12.62 -0.55 17.90
N ASP A 236 -13.18 -1.72 18.21
CA ASP A 236 -14.36 -1.88 19.09
C ASP A 236 -15.64 -1.17 18.62
N VAL A 237 -15.68 -0.64 17.37
CA VAL A 237 -16.93 -0.14 16.79
C VAL A 237 -17.84 -1.31 16.46
N PRO A 238 -18.97 -1.47 17.17
CA PRO A 238 -19.83 -2.63 17.04
C PRO A 238 -20.57 -2.65 15.71
N GLN A 239 -20.81 -3.85 15.21
CA GLN A 239 -21.59 -4.11 14.01
C GLN A 239 -22.70 -5.13 14.32
N PRO A 240 -23.81 -5.16 13.52
CA PRO A 240 -24.86 -6.16 13.72
C PRO A 240 -24.30 -7.57 13.47
N PRO A 241 -24.27 -8.48 14.48
CA PRO A 241 -23.66 -9.80 14.34
C PRO A 241 -24.28 -10.68 13.25
N ARG A 242 -25.53 -10.39 12.90
CA ARG A 242 -26.24 -11.10 11.81
C ARG A 242 -25.60 -10.88 10.45
N TYR A 243 -25.03 -9.68 10.22
CA TYR A 243 -24.44 -9.27 8.94
C TYR A 243 -22.92 -9.23 8.99
N HIS A 244 -22.35 -9.15 10.19
CA HIS A 244 -20.93 -9.01 10.46
C HIS A 244 -20.49 -9.97 11.58
N PRO A 245 -20.53 -11.30 11.33
CA PRO A 245 -20.12 -12.30 12.32
C PRO A 245 -18.61 -12.25 12.62
N GLU A 246 -17.82 -11.57 11.80
CA GLU A 246 -16.36 -11.40 11.93
C GLU A 246 -15.96 -10.56 13.13
N GLY A 247 -16.81 -9.60 13.56
CA GLY A 247 -16.54 -8.75 14.73
C GLY A 247 -16.75 -7.26 14.50
N ASP A 248 -15.82 -6.43 15.01
CA ASP A 248 -15.90 -4.97 14.91
C ASP A 248 -15.56 -4.43 13.51
N ALA A 249 -15.73 -3.12 13.32
CA ALA A 249 -15.51 -2.47 12.03
C ALA A 249 -14.01 -2.48 11.61
N TYR A 250 -13.08 -2.52 12.57
CA TYR A 250 -11.65 -2.64 12.26
C TYR A 250 -11.33 -4.02 11.66
N ILE A 251 -11.79 -5.09 12.31
CA ILE A 251 -11.59 -6.48 11.84
C ILE A 251 -12.17 -6.64 10.43
N HIS A 252 -13.42 -6.15 10.23
CA HIS A 252 -14.04 -6.14 8.91
C HIS A 252 -13.17 -5.43 7.87
N SER A 253 -12.72 -4.20 8.16
CA SER A 253 -11.89 -3.43 7.24
C SER A 253 -10.58 -4.14 6.89
N MET A 254 -9.96 -4.85 7.82
CA MET A 254 -8.74 -5.64 7.57
C MET A 254 -9.02 -6.85 6.66
N LEU A 255 -10.15 -7.53 6.86
CA LEU A 255 -10.56 -8.65 5.99
C LEU A 255 -10.87 -8.18 4.56
N VAL A 256 -11.56 -7.03 4.42
CA VAL A 256 -11.81 -6.41 3.10
C VAL A 256 -10.51 -6.00 2.42
N LEU A 257 -9.58 -5.40 3.18
CA LEU A 257 -8.26 -5.01 2.68
C LEU A 257 -7.46 -6.22 2.18
N HIS A 258 -7.50 -7.33 2.94
CA HIS A 258 -6.89 -8.59 2.53
C HIS A 258 -7.50 -9.12 1.22
N ALA A 259 -8.84 -9.19 1.15
CA ALA A 259 -9.55 -9.63 -0.05
C ALA A 259 -9.20 -8.77 -1.28
N ALA A 260 -9.14 -7.44 -1.11
CA ALA A 260 -8.75 -6.52 -2.16
C ALA A 260 -7.30 -6.75 -2.64
N ALA A 261 -6.37 -7.03 -1.73
CA ALA A 261 -5.00 -7.36 -2.09
C ALA A 261 -4.89 -8.64 -2.93
N GLN A 262 -5.73 -9.66 -2.67
CA GLN A 262 -5.80 -10.88 -3.47
C GLN A 262 -6.41 -10.63 -4.87
N LYS A 263 -7.34 -9.68 -4.99
CA LYS A 263 -8.03 -9.34 -6.24
C LYS A 263 -7.40 -8.19 -7.03
N LYS A 264 -6.40 -7.48 -6.49
CA LYS A 264 -5.84 -6.26 -7.09
C LYS A 264 -5.34 -6.42 -8.53
N ALA A 265 -4.88 -7.62 -8.92
CA ALA A 265 -4.45 -7.90 -10.30
C ALA A 265 -5.61 -7.84 -11.32
N GLN A 266 -6.85 -7.95 -10.86
CA GLN A 266 -8.06 -7.84 -11.69
C GLN A 266 -8.54 -6.38 -11.79
N ALA A 267 -8.16 -5.52 -10.85
CA ALA A 267 -8.56 -4.13 -10.82
C ALA A 267 -7.90 -3.32 -11.96
N LYS A 268 -8.63 -2.32 -12.46
CA LYS A 268 -8.11 -1.36 -13.47
C LYS A 268 -7.08 -0.41 -12.88
N HIS A 269 -7.21 -0.10 -11.57
CA HIS A 269 -6.31 0.76 -10.80
C HIS A 269 -5.80 0.05 -9.55
N PRO A 270 -4.88 -0.94 -9.66
CA PRO A 270 -4.54 -1.88 -8.59
C PRO A 270 -4.15 -1.23 -7.26
N GLU A 271 -3.28 -0.19 -7.28
CA GLU A 271 -2.86 0.51 -6.06
C GLU A 271 -4.02 1.30 -5.44
N ALA A 272 -4.72 2.11 -6.23
CA ALA A 272 -5.84 2.91 -5.76
C ALA A 272 -6.99 2.04 -5.22
N PHE A 273 -7.20 0.87 -5.81
CA PHE A 273 -8.18 -0.12 -5.38
C PHE A 273 -7.91 -0.64 -3.97
N VAL A 274 -6.65 -0.97 -3.65
CA VAL A 274 -6.28 -1.40 -2.30
C VAL A 274 -6.44 -0.26 -1.29
N TYR A 275 -6.10 0.98 -1.66
CA TYR A 275 -6.38 2.15 -0.81
C TYR A 275 -7.88 2.37 -0.61
N ALA A 276 -8.70 2.19 -1.64
CA ALA A 276 -10.16 2.31 -1.51
C ALA A 276 -10.72 1.27 -0.52
N ALA A 277 -10.25 0.03 -0.60
CA ALA A 277 -10.62 -1.01 0.37
C ALA A 277 -10.21 -0.66 1.81
N LEU A 278 -9.04 -0.04 1.99
CA LEU A 278 -8.58 0.41 3.31
C LEU A 278 -9.49 1.46 3.94
N VAL A 279 -10.08 2.35 3.14
CA VAL A 279 -10.79 3.54 3.65
C VAL A 279 -12.32 3.48 3.47
N HIS A 280 -12.87 2.42 2.85
CA HIS A 280 -14.30 2.39 2.44
C HIS A 280 -15.26 2.60 3.61
N ASP A 281 -14.91 2.09 4.77
CA ASP A 281 -15.76 2.02 5.97
C ASP A 281 -15.35 2.96 7.12
N LEU A 282 -14.41 3.88 6.92
CA LEU A 282 -13.95 4.80 7.97
C LEU A 282 -15.10 5.58 8.63
N GLY A 283 -16.18 5.84 7.90
CA GLY A 283 -17.37 6.52 8.40
C GLY A 283 -18.09 5.78 9.51
N LYS A 284 -17.93 4.46 9.65
CA LYS A 284 -18.55 3.67 10.73
C LYS A 284 -18.14 4.17 12.12
N ALA A 285 -16.92 4.69 12.28
CA ALA A 285 -16.44 5.25 13.53
C ALA A 285 -17.31 6.39 14.08
N VAL A 286 -17.97 7.15 13.21
CA VAL A 286 -18.78 8.33 13.58
C VAL A 286 -20.27 8.17 13.31
N SER A 287 -20.67 7.16 12.54
CA SER A 287 -22.07 6.93 12.14
C SER A 287 -22.74 5.79 12.89
N THR A 288 -21.97 4.95 13.62
CA THR A 288 -22.54 3.81 14.34
C THR A 288 -23.34 4.29 15.54
N THR A 289 -24.61 3.91 15.57
CA THR A 289 -25.55 4.23 16.65
C THR A 289 -26.40 3.02 16.99
N ARG A 290 -26.89 2.94 18.22
CA ARG A 290 -27.83 1.93 18.62
C ARG A 290 -29.25 2.42 18.36
N GLY A 291 -30.01 1.67 17.56
CA GLY A 291 -31.39 2.00 17.24
C GLY A 291 -32.37 1.70 18.38
N GLU A 292 -33.62 2.16 18.23
CA GLU A 292 -34.70 1.84 19.15
C GLU A 292 -35.07 0.34 19.19
N ASP A 293 -34.75 -0.37 18.11
CA ASP A 293 -34.84 -1.83 17.98
C ASP A 293 -33.76 -2.60 18.77
N GLY A 294 -32.81 -1.87 19.37
CA GLY A 294 -31.68 -2.41 20.11
C GLY A 294 -30.51 -2.90 19.23
N GLU A 295 -30.65 -2.81 17.92
CA GLU A 295 -29.61 -3.20 16.95
C GLU A 295 -28.65 -2.04 16.66
N TRP A 296 -27.46 -2.39 16.13
CA TRP A 296 -26.50 -1.40 15.69
C TRP A 296 -26.77 -1.00 14.23
N HIS A 297 -26.73 0.30 13.96
CA HIS A 297 -26.91 0.85 12.61
C HIS A 297 -25.77 1.81 12.25
N THR A 298 -25.41 1.82 10.96
CA THR A 298 -24.30 2.64 10.43
C THR A 298 -24.77 3.50 9.25
N TYR A 299 -25.98 4.04 9.33
CA TYR A 299 -26.56 4.80 8.21
C TYR A 299 -25.72 6.01 7.81
N GLY A 300 -25.43 6.13 6.52
CA GLY A 300 -24.73 7.26 5.95
C GLY A 300 -23.20 7.22 6.14
N HIS A 301 -22.63 6.10 6.62
CA HIS A 301 -21.19 5.96 6.80
C HIS A 301 -20.41 6.14 5.49
N GLU A 302 -21.02 5.79 4.36
CA GLU A 302 -20.44 6.00 3.04
C GLU A 302 -20.22 7.49 2.71
N ASN A 303 -21.00 8.39 3.31
CA ASN A 303 -20.85 9.84 3.15
C ASN A 303 -19.93 10.43 4.22
N THR A 304 -20.08 10.04 5.49
CA THR A 304 -19.23 10.52 6.58
C THR A 304 -17.81 9.99 6.50
N GLY A 305 -17.59 8.87 5.81
CA GLY A 305 -16.26 8.29 5.52
C GLY A 305 -15.43 9.11 4.54
N VAL A 306 -16.06 9.82 3.59
CA VAL A 306 -15.33 10.60 2.56
C VAL A 306 -14.36 11.62 3.15
N PRO A 307 -14.76 12.53 4.08
CA PRO A 307 -13.81 13.47 4.68
C PRO A 307 -12.74 12.78 5.53
N LEU A 308 -13.03 11.65 6.17
CA LEU A 308 -12.04 10.87 6.93
C LEU A 308 -10.99 10.24 6.02
N ALA A 309 -11.40 9.63 4.92
CA ALA A 309 -10.50 9.09 3.90
C ALA A 309 -9.58 10.18 3.34
N ARG A 310 -10.13 11.35 3.00
CA ARG A 310 -9.35 12.51 2.56
C ARG A 310 -8.34 12.96 3.60
N ALA A 311 -8.73 13.05 4.87
CA ALA A 311 -7.86 13.49 5.96
C ALA A 311 -6.68 12.53 6.15
N MET A 312 -6.93 11.23 6.27
CA MET A 312 -5.90 10.21 6.46
C MET A 312 -4.94 10.14 5.28
N LEU A 313 -5.46 9.96 4.05
CA LEU A 313 -4.63 9.84 2.85
C LEU A 313 -3.89 11.14 2.53
N GLY A 314 -4.51 12.30 2.80
CA GLY A 314 -3.90 13.62 2.65
C GLY A 314 -2.76 13.85 3.63
N ARG A 315 -2.89 13.46 4.91
CA ARG A 315 -1.83 13.48 5.93
C ARG A 315 -0.61 12.67 5.50
N LEU A 316 -0.83 11.52 4.86
CA LEU A 316 0.22 10.67 4.32
C LEU A 316 0.82 11.20 3.02
N GLY A 317 0.24 12.25 2.43
CA GLY A 317 0.68 12.81 1.15
C GLY A 317 0.45 11.87 -0.04
N VAL A 318 -0.61 11.07 0.00
CA VAL A 318 -1.05 10.23 -1.13
C VAL A 318 -1.44 11.15 -2.31
N PRO A 319 -1.17 10.78 -3.57
CA PRO A 319 -1.54 11.56 -4.74
C PRO A 319 -3.03 11.92 -4.78
N LYS A 320 -3.35 13.15 -5.22
CA LYS A 320 -4.73 13.67 -5.22
C LYS A 320 -5.70 12.84 -6.07
N GLU A 321 -5.23 12.29 -7.17
CA GLU A 321 -5.99 11.41 -8.05
C GLU A 321 -6.39 10.11 -7.36
N ILE A 322 -5.50 9.53 -6.54
CA ILE A 322 -5.81 8.34 -5.72
C ILE A 322 -6.81 8.71 -4.62
N ILE A 323 -6.65 9.86 -3.97
CA ILE A 323 -7.59 10.33 -2.95
C ILE A 323 -8.99 10.50 -3.56
N ALA A 324 -9.11 11.18 -4.70
CA ALA A 324 -10.40 11.36 -5.39
C ALA A 324 -11.04 10.04 -5.80
N TYR A 325 -10.25 9.06 -6.24
CA TYR A 325 -10.70 7.72 -6.52
C TYR A 325 -11.26 7.05 -5.25
N CYS A 326 -10.53 7.08 -4.14
CA CYS A 326 -10.96 6.50 -2.87
C CYS A 326 -12.23 7.15 -2.33
N GLU A 327 -12.36 8.48 -2.42
CA GLU A 327 -13.56 9.21 -2.05
C GLU A 327 -14.80 8.77 -2.84
N ASN A 328 -14.64 8.57 -4.16
CA ASN A 328 -15.70 8.09 -5.02
C ASN A 328 -16.12 6.67 -4.64
N MET A 329 -15.15 5.76 -4.46
CA MET A 329 -15.41 4.38 -4.07
C MET A 329 -16.09 4.30 -2.69
N CYS A 330 -15.59 5.02 -1.69
CA CYS A 330 -16.19 5.12 -0.36
C CYS A 330 -17.65 5.56 -0.43
N ARG A 331 -17.96 6.60 -1.20
CA ARG A 331 -19.32 7.13 -1.36
C ARG A 331 -20.28 6.16 -2.05
N LEU A 332 -19.79 5.28 -2.92
CA LEU A 332 -20.64 4.47 -3.80
C LEU A 332 -20.74 2.99 -3.40
N HIS A 333 -19.85 2.47 -2.54
CA HIS A 333 -19.75 1.03 -2.27
C HIS A 333 -21.09 0.43 -1.79
N MET A 334 -21.80 1.11 -0.86
CA MET A 334 -23.07 0.62 -0.35
C MET A 334 -24.17 0.54 -1.42
N ARG A 335 -24.14 1.46 -2.41
CA ARG A 335 -25.11 1.44 -3.50
C ARG A 335 -24.92 0.23 -4.43
N ALA A 336 -23.69 -0.25 -4.58
CA ALA A 336 -23.40 -1.46 -5.32
C ALA A 336 -24.05 -2.70 -4.66
N HIS A 337 -23.94 -2.84 -3.35
CA HIS A 337 -24.63 -3.89 -2.59
C HIS A 337 -26.15 -3.82 -2.75
N VAL A 338 -26.74 -2.62 -2.63
CA VAL A 338 -28.19 -2.42 -2.82
C VAL A 338 -28.61 -2.87 -4.22
N CYS A 339 -27.79 -2.62 -5.25
CA CYS A 339 -28.08 -3.06 -6.61
C CYS A 339 -28.10 -4.59 -6.73
N HIS A 340 -27.17 -5.28 -6.08
CA HIS A 340 -27.12 -6.75 -6.08
C HIS A 340 -28.29 -7.35 -5.32
N TYR A 341 -28.46 -7.02 -4.04
CA TYR A 341 -29.53 -7.59 -3.20
C TYR A 341 -30.94 -7.28 -3.70
N GLY A 342 -31.14 -6.09 -4.30
CA GLY A 342 -32.40 -5.68 -4.92
C GLY A 342 -32.59 -6.23 -6.34
N GLN A 343 -31.63 -6.95 -6.91
CA GLN A 343 -31.65 -7.42 -8.31
C GLN A 343 -32.03 -6.31 -9.28
N VAL A 344 -31.40 -5.14 -9.09
CA VAL A 344 -31.75 -3.89 -9.75
C VAL A 344 -31.55 -3.99 -11.27
N GLU A 345 -32.50 -3.49 -12.06
CA GLU A 345 -32.45 -3.47 -13.52
C GLU A 345 -31.27 -2.66 -14.07
N ALA A 346 -30.81 -3.01 -15.29
CA ALA A 346 -29.64 -2.41 -15.92
C ALA A 346 -29.69 -0.88 -16.00
N GLY A 347 -30.81 -0.31 -16.43
CA GLY A 347 -30.95 1.14 -16.54
C GLY A 347 -30.72 1.89 -15.23
N ARG A 348 -31.12 1.32 -14.08
CA ARG A 348 -30.88 1.93 -12.77
C ARG A 348 -29.45 1.71 -12.28
N THR A 349 -28.85 0.55 -12.57
CA THR A 349 -27.42 0.33 -12.26
C THR A 349 -26.52 1.20 -13.13
N ASN A 350 -26.93 1.52 -14.37
CA ASN A 350 -26.21 2.46 -15.23
C ASN A 350 -26.06 3.84 -14.58
N LEU A 351 -27.09 4.31 -13.85
CA LEU A 351 -27.01 5.58 -13.11
C LEU A 351 -25.96 5.54 -12.00
N LEU A 352 -25.77 4.41 -11.31
CA LEU A 352 -24.72 4.24 -10.33
C LEU A 352 -23.34 4.27 -10.99
N PHE A 353 -23.17 3.52 -12.08
CA PHE A 353 -21.89 3.41 -12.74
C PHE A 353 -21.48 4.69 -13.46
N ASP A 354 -22.43 5.51 -13.89
CA ASP A 354 -22.16 6.84 -14.46
C ASP A 354 -21.60 7.83 -13.43
N GLU A 355 -21.87 7.63 -12.15
CA GLU A 355 -21.27 8.39 -11.04
C GLU A 355 -19.90 7.82 -10.61
N SER A 356 -19.57 6.59 -10.99
CA SER A 356 -18.32 5.93 -10.58
C SER A 356 -17.17 6.32 -11.50
N VAL A 357 -16.01 6.66 -10.89
CA VAL A 357 -14.77 6.89 -11.63
C VAL A 357 -14.21 5.61 -12.24
N CYS A 358 -14.60 4.44 -11.71
CA CYS A 358 -14.25 3.12 -12.25
C CYS A 358 -15.31 2.09 -11.86
N PRO A 359 -16.37 1.89 -12.69
CA PRO A 359 -17.42 0.92 -12.43
C PRO A 359 -16.93 -0.49 -12.15
N HIS A 360 -15.93 -0.95 -12.91
CA HIS A 360 -15.32 -2.26 -12.75
C HIS A 360 -14.73 -2.46 -11.35
N ASP A 361 -13.94 -1.50 -10.88
CA ASP A 361 -13.30 -1.60 -9.58
C ASP A 361 -14.30 -1.43 -8.44
N LEU A 362 -15.40 -0.67 -8.65
CA LEU A 362 -16.50 -0.58 -7.69
C LEU A 362 -17.21 -1.95 -7.52
N ALA A 363 -17.42 -2.68 -8.61
CA ALA A 363 -17.98 -4.03 -8.56
C ALA A 363 -17.06 -5.00 -7.78
N LEU A 364 -15.76 -4.94 -8.02
CA LEU A 364 -14.79 -5.74 -7.29
C LEU A 364 -14.72 -5.35 -5.81
N LEU A 365 -14.82 -4.06 -5.47
CA LEU A 365 -14.80 -3.58 -4.08
C LEU A 365 -16.01 -4.13 -3.31
N ALA A 366 -17.21 -4.10 -3.90
CA ALA A 366 -18.40 -4.68 -3.28
C ALA A 366 -18.21 -6.17 -2.98
N ALA A 367 -17.67 -6.94 -3.94
CA ALA A 367 -17.35 -8.35 -3.70
C ALA A 367 -16.30 -8.54 -2.58
N CYS A 368 -15.28 -7.68 -2.49
CA CYS A 368 -14.30 -7.72 -1.40
C CYS A 368 -14.95 -7.42 -0.05
N ASP A 369 -15.84 -6.43 0.04
CA ASP A 369 -16.60 -6.10 1.24
C ASP A 369 -17.45 -7.30 1.69
N THR A 370 -18.13 -7.98 0.76
CA THR A 370 -18.88 -9.21 1.08
C THR A 370 -17.97 -10.35 1.53
N ILE A 371 -16.78 -10.53 0.94
CA ILE A 371 -15.77 -11.49 1.43
C ILE A 371 -15.33 -11.13 2.86
N GLY A 372 -15.17 -9.86 3.16
CA GLY A 372 -14.77 -9.35 4.49
C GLY A 372 -15.76 -9.70 5.61
N LYS A 373 -16.99 -10.08 5.30
CA LYS A 373 -17.98 -10.59 6.28
C LYS A 373 -17.69 -12.01 6.76
N GLY A 374 -16.52 -12.56 6.47
CA GLY A 374 -16.07 -13.87 6.95
C GLY A 374 -16.99 -15.00 6.48
N THR A 375 -17.52 -15.79 7.39
CA THR A 375 -18.44 -16.91 7.07
C THR A 375 -19.74 -16.44 6.39
N GLY A 376 -20.10 -15.15 6.50
CA GLY A 376 -21.22 -14.53 5.80
C GLY A 376 -20.93 -14.17 4.34
N GLY A 377 -19.67 -14.26 3.89
CA GLY A 377 -19.22 -13.85 2.55
C GLY A 377 -19.52 -14.82 1.40
N GLY A 378 -20.33 -15.86 1.63
CA GLY A 378 -20.60 -16.91 0.63
C GLY A 378 -21.27 -16.43 -0.67
N ASP A 379 -21.91 -15.26 -0.66
CA ASP A 379 -22.57 -14.69 -1.84
C ASP A 379 -21.66 -13.82 -2.73
N ALA A 380 -20.43 -13.56 -2.29
CA ALA A 380 -19.51 -12.68 -3.01
C ALA A 380 -19.27 -13.05 -4.50
N PRO A 381 -19.15 -14.35 -4.90
CA PRO A 381 -19.01 -14.70 -6.32
C PRO A 381 -20.25 -14.32 -7.15
N ASN A 382 -21.47 -14.45 -6.59
CA ASN A 382 -22.70 -14.08 -7.28
C ASN A 382 -22.81 -12.56 -7.40
N GLU A 383 -22.47 -11.83 -6.34
CA GLU A 383 -22.45 -10.36 -6.35
C GLU A 383 -21.46 -9.82 -7.37
N GLU A 384 -20.25 -10.35 -7.40
CA GLU A 384 -19.22 -9.97 -8.39
C GLU A 384 -19.70 -10.22 -9.81
N ALA A 385 -20.22 -11.42 -10.09
CA ALA A 385 -20.72 -11.78 -11.41
C ALA A 385 -21.90 -10.90 -11.84
N PHE A 386 -22.85 -10.64 -10.93
CA PHE A 386 -23.98 -9.75 -11.18
C PHE A 386 -23.51 -8.33 -11.50
N LEU A 387 -22.67 -7.74 -10.66
CA LEU A 387 -22.22 -6.37 -10.82
C LEU A 387 -21.34 -6.20 -12.07
N LEU A 388 -20.44 -7.13 -12.37
CA LEU A 388 -19.64 -7.09 -13.61
C LEU A 388 -20.50 -7.24 -14.86
N GLY A 389 -21.55 -8.08 -14.84
CA GLY A 389 -22.53 -8.13 -15.92
C GLY A 389 -23.29 -6.82 -16.10
N ARG A 390 -23.57 -6.09 -15.00
CA ARG A 390 -24.19 -4.76 -15.07
C ARG A 390 -23.20 -3.68 -15.56
N VAL A 391 -21.92 -3.78 -15.21
CA VAL A 391 -20.87 -2.91 -15.76
C VAL A 391 -20.77 -3.08 -17.28
N GLN A 392 -20.78 -4.32 -17.78
CA GLN A 392 -20.79 -4.57 -19.21
C GLN A 392 -22.02 -3.93 -19.90
N ALA A 393 -23.22 -4.08 -19.33
CA ALA A 393 -24.42 -3.45 -19.85
C ALA A 393 -24.35 -1.91 -19.88
N TYR A 394 -23.72 -1.31 -18.87
CA TYR A 394 -23.42 0.12 -18.83
C TYR A 394 -22.45 0.53 -19.95
N GLU A 395 -21.35 -0.19 -20.12
CA GLU A 395 -20.36 0.06 -21.17
C GLU A 395 -20.98 -0.07 -22.59
N GLU A 396 -21.83 -1.06 -22.80
CA GLU A 396 -22.59 -1.22 -24.02
C GLU A 396 -23.55 -0.03 -24.28
N THR A 397 -24.26 0.43 -23.23
CA THR A 397 -25.15 1.61 -23.32
C THR A 397 -24.34 2.87 -23.69
N VAL A 398 -23.17 3.09 -23.08
CA VAL A 398 -22.32 4.24 -23.40
C VAL A 398 -21.77 4.14 -24.84
N ALA A 399 -21.41 2.94 -25.28
CA ALA A 399 -20.88 2.68 -26.64
C ALA A 399 -21.90 2.88 -27.74
N MET A 400 -23.23 2.72 -27.48
CA MET A 400 -24.30 3.02 -28.43
C MET A 400 -24.43 4.52 -28.72
N GLY A 401 -23.77 5.37 -27.92
CA GLY A 401 -23.78 6.84 -28.06
C GLY A 401 -24.57 7.54 -26.96
N MET A 402 -23.94 8.53 -26.40
CA MET A 402 -24.56 9.37 -25.36
C MET A 402 -24.95 10.72 -25.95
N PRO A 403 -26.02 11.38 -25.41
CA PRO A 403 -26.35 12.74 -25.81
C PRO A 403 -25.20 13.70 -25.57
N ASP A 404 -24.98 14.60 -26.50
CA ASP A 404 -23.97 15.66 -26.41
C ASP A 404 -24.56 17.05 -26.63
N GLY A 405 -23.74 18.08 -26.52
CA GLY A 405 -24.14 19.46 -26.71
C GLY A 405 -24.57 19.77 -28.13
N ASP A 406 -23.96 19.16 -29.14
CA ASP A 406 -24.23 19.41 -30.55
C ASP A 406 -25.64 18.90 -30.94
N MET A 407 -26.08 17.80 -30.35
CA MET A 407 -27.43 17.29 -30.54
C MET A 407 -28.51 18.23 -30.00
N LEU A 408 -28.24 18.90 -28.86
CA LEU A 408 -29.13 19.91 -28.28
C LEU A 408 -29.10 21.21 -29.09
N LEU A 409 -27.96 21.65 -29.61
CA LEU A 409 -27.80 22.79 -30.47
C LEU A 409 -28.55 22.59 -31.79
N ALA A 410 -28.42 21.40 -32.44
CA ALA A 410 -29.15 21.04 -33.61
C ALA A 410 -30.67 21.04 -33.40
N GLY A 411 -31.12 20.77 -32.17
CA GLY A 411 -32.52 20.86 -31.74
C GLY A 411 -33.00 22.27 -31.39
N GLY A 412 -32.17 23.31 -31.61
CA GLY A 412 -32.52 24.72 -31.40
C GLY A 412 -32.34 25.24 -29.96
N MET A 413 -31.58 24.53 -29.13
CA MET A 413 -31.23 25.04 -27.77
C MET A 413 -30.02 25.96 -27.81
N GLU A 414 -30.08 27.06 -27.09
CA GLU A 414 -28.94 27.99 -26.98
C GLU A 414 -27.95 27.53 -25.87
N PRO A 415 -26.64 27.79 -26.06
CA PRO A 415 -25.63 27.53 -25.03
C PRO A 415 -25.93 28.27 -23.71
N GLY A 416 -25.80 27.58 -22.58
CA GLY A 416 -26.02 28.18 -21.27
C GLY A 416 -26.35 27.17 -20.18
N PRO A 417 -26.60 27.63 -18.93
CA PRO A 417 -26.90 26.75 -17.80
C PRO A 417 -28.08 25.80 -18.02
N GLU A 418 -29.07 26.25 -18.79
CA GLU A 418 -30.23 25.44 -19.14
C GLU A 418 -29.91 24.28 -20.10
N MET A 419 -28.92 24.47 -20.97
CA MET A 419 -28.43 23.42 -21.85
C MET A 419 -27.70 22.35 -21.05
N ALA A 420 -26.92 22.72 -20.03
CA ALA A 420 -26.26 21.78 -19.14
C ALA A 420 -27.26 20.89 -18.37
N LYS A 421 -28.38 21.50 -17.88
CA LYS A 421 -29.47 20.74 -17.23
C LYS A 421 -30.17 19.79 -18.20
N ALA A 422 -30.42 20.28 -19.42
CA ALA A 422 -31.05 19.49 -20.49
C ALA A 422 -30.17 18.29 -20.87
N LEU A 423 -28.87 18.52 -21.00
CA LEU A 423 -27.90 17.46 -21.31
C LEU A 423 -27.86 16.41 -20.18
N GLY A 424 -27.85 16.83 -18.93
CA GLY A 424 -27.92 15.90 -17.78
C GLY A 424 -29.18 15.05 -17.78
N GLU A 425 -30.35 15.66 -18.07
CA GLU A 425 -31.60 14.90 -18.15
C GLU A 425 -31.65 13.96 -19.38
N ALA A 426 -31.16 14.38 -20.54
CA ALA A 426 -31.03 13.53 -21.70
C ALA A 426 -30.12 12.33 -21.45
N ARG A 427 -28.94 12.58 -20.84
CA ARG A 427 -28.00 11.53 -20.42
C ARG A 427 -28.66 10.54 -19.48
N ARG A 428 -29.35 11.02 -18.45
CA ARG A 428 -30.11 10.16 -17.51
C ARG A 428 -31.12 9.27 -18.21
N ARG A 429 -31.88 9.80 -19.19
CA ARG A 429 -32.85 9.03 -19.96
C ARG A 429 -32.18 7.94 -20.82
N THR A 430 -31.03 8.27 -21.43
CA THR A 430 -30.30 7.28 -22.24
C THR A 430 -29.76 6.16 -21.34
N LEU A 431 -29.22 6.48 -20.14
CA LEU A 431 -28.82 5.47 -19.16
C LEU A 431 -30.01 4.57 -18.73
N LEU A 432 -31.23 5.08 -18.74
CA LEU A 432 -32.46 4.33 -18.43
C LEU A 432 -33.02 3.53 -19.61
N GLY A 433 -32.39 3.61 -20.80
CA GLY A 433 -32.72 2.77 -21.96
C GLY A 433 -33.34 3.49 -23.16
N GLU A 434 -33.51 4.83 -23.13
CA GLU A 434 -33.87 5.58 -24.33
C GLU A 434 -32.67 5.73 -25.28
N SER A 435 -32.85 5.80 -26.59
CA SER A 435 -31.76 6.21 -27.47
C SER A 435 -31.37 7.69 -27.22
N ALA A 436 -30.14 8.06 -27.56
CA ALA A 436 -29.68 9.46 -27.37
C ALA A 436 -30.57 10.45 -28.11
N GLU A 437 -31.02 10.09 -29.30
CA GLU A 437 -31.93 10.91 -30.14
C GLU A 437 -33.32 11.08 -29.50
N GLU A 438 -33.90 9.99 -28.98
CA GLU A 438 -35.19 10.02 -28.29
C GLU A 438 -35.15 10.84 -27.03
N ALA A 439 -34.07 10.66 -26.21
CA ALA A 439 -33.83 11.40 -24.99
C ALA A 439 -33.72 12.91 -25.24
N VAL A 440 -32.96 13.32 -26.28
CA VAL A 440 -32.81 14.73 -26.68
C VAL A 440 -34.19 15.29 -27.16
N LYS A 441 -34.89 14.60 -28.02
CA LYS A 441 -36.23 15.02 -28.48
C LYS A 441 -37.22 15.18 -27.31
N ALA A 442 -37.21 14.28 -26.35
CA ALA A 442 -38.06 14.35 -25.18
C ALA A 442 -37.79 15.59 -24.31
N VAL A 443 -36.49 15.91 -24.07
CA VAL A 443 -36.09 17.06 -23.30
C VAL A 443 -36.45 18.37 -24.00
N LEU A 444 -36.22 18.48 -25.30
CA LEU A 444 -36.60 19.66 -26.11
C LEU A 444 -38.09 19.92 -26.07
N LYS A 445 -38.90 18.87 -26.22
CA LYS A 445 -40.37 18.95 -26.16
C LYS A 445 -40.90 19.40 -24.78
N GLN A 446 -40.27 19.03 -23.71
CA GLN A 446 -40.66 19.48 -22.38
C GLN A 446 -40.42 21.00 -22.17
N LYS A 447 -39.41 21.57 -22.81
CA LYS A 447 -39.10 23.01 -22.70
C LYS A 447 -40.01 23.88 -23.57
N SER A 448 -40.44 23.38 -24.72
CA SER A 448 -41.40 24.13 -25.59
C SER A 448 -42.81 24.22 -25.00
N ARG A 449 -43.08 23.51 -23.88
CA ARG A 449 -44.36 23.52 -23.15
C ARG A 449 -44.36 24.40 -21.90
N LYS A 450 -43.17 24.93 -21.49
CA LYS A 450 -43.01 25.89 -20.39
C LYS A 450 -42.78 27.30 -20.95
#